data_f65787fa364d52a4605ad9af3d97ff2c
#
_entry.id   f65787fa364d52a4605ad9af3d97ff2c
#
_cell.length_a   1.000
_cell.length_b   1.000
_cell.length_c   1.000
_cell.angle_alpha   90.00
_cell.angle_beta   90.00
_cell.angle_gamma   90.00
#
_symmetry.space_group_name_H-M   'P 1'
#
loop_
_entity.id
_entity.type
_entity.pdbx_description
1 polymer ?
#
loop_
_entity_poly.entity_id
_entity_poly.type
_entity_poly.pdbx_seq_one_letter_code
_entity_poly.pdbx_strand_id
1 'polypeptide(L)'
;AEDCPAVLGIAEVIAVVRALEDDIERKLKEINQKLHDEQDIVVGSRVKLIAGLVMAGLGVKGKVSPLKVDDLRGELGSQINDGAIIMSRISEYLQAKDLPTEKRLIIETELKGVFNNSSLYRPINGESKLHTTYADVKANIIPFLTGELHNLDFTGRMFNVLNAWVDVPDGDKNDVVLTPRYVTELMAKLCNVNMN
;
A
#
# COMPACT_ATOMS: atom_id res chain seq x y z
N ALA A 1 10.73 -42.06 -7.48
CA ALA A 1 9.60 -41.40 -8.15
C ALA A 1 9.47 -40.03 -7.48
N GLU A 2 9.92 -38.99 -8.16
CA GLU A 2 9.72 -37.62 -7.72
C GLU A 2 8.26 -37.25 -8.02
N ASP A 3 7.50 -36.91 -6.97
CA ASP A 3 6.15 -36.45 -7.08
C ASP A 3 6.16 -35.14 -7.90
N CYS A 4 5.73 -35.22 -9.14
CA CYS A 4 5.49 -34.05 -9.97
C CYS A 4 4.36 -33.25 -9.31
N PRO A 5 4.55 -31.95 -8.96
CA PRO A 5 3.47 -31.18 -8.35
C PRO A 5 2.28 -31.15 -9.30
N ALA A 6 1.08 -31.41 -8.76
CA ALA A 6 -0.14 -31.41 -9.53
C ALA A 6 -0.33 -30.05 -10.22
N VAL A 7 -0.42 -30.06 -11.55
CA VAL A 7 -0.70 -28.86 -12.33
C VAL A 7 -2.17 -28.46 -12.08
N LEU A 8 -2.37 -27.34 -11.40
CA LEU A 8 -3.72 -26.80 -11.16
C LEU A 8 -4.42 -26.51 -12.50
N GLY A 9 -5.68 -26.91 -12.62
CA GLY A 9 -6.51 -26.54 -13.76
C GLY A 9 -6.79 -25.02 -13.79
N ILE A 10 -7.11 -24.48 -14.97
CA ILE A 10 -7.40 -23.04 -15.15
C ILE A 10 -8.48 -22.56 -14.18
N ALA A 11 -9.52 -23.35 -13.93
CA ALA A 11 -10.61 -22.99 -12.99
C ALA A 11 -10.09 -22.90 -11.54
N GLU A 12 -9.19 -23.77 -11.14
CA GLU A 12 -8.57 -23.77 -9.81
C GLU A 12 -7.64 -22.55 -9.64
N VAL A 13 -6.86 -22.22 -10.65
CA VAL A 13 -6.02 -21.00 -10.65
C VAL A 13 -6.89 -19.76 -10.52
N ILE A 14 -7.97 -19.65 -11.27
CA ILE A 14 -8.92 -18.52 -11.17
C ILE A 14 -9.53 -18.44 -9.76
N ALA A 15 -9.91 -19.55 -9.17
CA ALA A 15 -10.48 -19.58 -7.82
C ALA A 15 -9.46 -19.11 -6.77
N VAL A 16 -8.20 -19.55 -6.85
CA VAL A 16 -7.11 -19.12 -5.97
C VAL A 16 -6.86 -17.61 -6.12
N VAL A 17 -6.77 -17.12 -7.35
CA VAL A 17 -6.58 -15.68 -7.60
C VAL A 17 -7.69 -14.84 -6.99
N ARG A 18 -8.95 -15.22 -7.18
CA ARG A 18 -10.10 -14.52 -6.58
C ARG A 18 -10.04 -14.52 -5.05
N ALA A 19 -9.74 -15.67 -4.46
CA ALA A 19 -9.62 -15.78 -3.00
C ALA A 19 -8.52 -14.85 -2.45
N LEU A 20 -7.38 -14.72 -3.14
CA LEU A 20 -6.30 -13.81 -2.75
C LEU A 20 -6.71 -12.33 -2.93
N GLU A 21 -7.43 -12.04 -3.99
CA GLU A 21 -7.96 -10.69 -4.24
C GLU A 21 -8.98 -10.27 -3.15
N ASP A 22 -9.85 -11.18 -2.74
CA ASP A 22 -10.82 -10.94 -1.66
C ASP A 22 -10.11 -10.80 -0.30
N ASP A 23 -9.04 -11.56 -0.07
CA ASP A 23 -8.27 -11.50 1.17
C ASP A 23 -7.53 -10.15 1.34
N ILE A 24 -6.89 -9.63 0.31
CA ILE A 24 -6.24 -8.30 0.39
C ILE A 24 -7.28 -7.19 0.62
N GLU A 25 -8.44 -7.28 -0.03
CA GLU A 25 -9.53 -6.31 0.17
C GLU A 25 -10.03 -6.33 1.61
N ARG A 26 -10.25 -7.52 2.18
CA ARG A 26 -10.66 -7.71 3.57
C ARG A 26 -9.63 -7.13 4.54
N LYS A 27 -8.34 -7.46 4.36
CA LYS A 27 -7.23 -6.96 5.20
C LYS A 27 -7.09 -5.44 5.15
N LEU A 28 -7.25 -4.84 3.97
CA LEU A 28 -7.26 -3.39 3.84
C LEU A 28 -8.43 -2.75 4.60
N LYS A 29 -9.63 -3.33 4.49
CA LYS A 29 -10.81 -2.85 5.23
C LYS A 29 -10.61 -2.95 6.75
N GLU A 30 -10.03 -4.04 7.23
CA GLU A 30 -9.70 -4.24 8.65
C GLU A 30 -8.72 -3.18 9.15
N ILE A 31 -7.64 -2.91 8.41
CA ILE A 31 -6.66 -1.86 8.74
C ILE A 31 -7.34 -0.48 8.74
N ASN A 32 -8.16 -0.18 7.71
CA ASN A 32 -8.87 1.10 7.65
C ASN A 32 -9.83 1.29 8.82
N GLN A 33 -10.57 0.23 9.20
CA GLN A 33 -11.50 0.28 10.34
C GLN A 33 -10.73 0.54 11.64
N LYS A 34 -9.61 -0.15 11.85
CA LYS A 34 -8.74 0.05 13.01
C LYS A 34 -8.22 1.50 13.08
N LEU A 35 -7.78 2.06 11.94
CA LEU A 35 -7.34 3.45 11.87
C LEU A 35 -8.47 4.45 12.17
N HIS A 36 -9.71 4.11 11.81
CA HIS A 36 -10.88 4.92 12.14
C HIS A 36 -11.20 4.87 13.63
N ASP A 37 -11.39 3.66 14.16
CA ASP A 37 -11.96 3.46 15.49
C ASP A 37 -10.96 3.76 16.62
N GLU A 38 -9.69 3.39 16.42
CA GLU A 38 -8.68 3.49 17.47
C GLU A 38 -7.82 4.75 17.39
N GLN A 39 -7.74 5.38 16.22
CA GLN A 39 -6.76 6.44 15.97
C GLN A 39 -7.37 7.77 15.54
N ASP A 40 -8.67 7.80 15.29
CA ASP A 40 -9.42 9.00 14.89
C ASP A 40 -8.78 9.76 13.70
N ILE A 41 -8.28 8.99 12.72
CA ILE A 41 -7.62 9.55 11.54
C ILE A 41 -8.66 9.77 10.44
N VAL A 42 -8.74 10.99 9.91
CA VAL A 42 -9.64 11.33 8.79
C VAL A 42 -9.32 10.51 7.53
N VAL A 43 -10.34 10.19 6.74
CA VAL A 43 -10.27 9.27 5.59
C VAL A 43 -9.12 9.57 4.63
N GLY A 44 -8.97 10.82 4.18
CA GLY A 44 -7.90 11.22 3.27
C GLY A 44 -6.50 10.97 3.81
N SER A 45 -6.32 11.16 5.13
CA SER A 45 -5.05 10.87 5.81
C SER A 45 -4.80 9.37 5.95
N ARG A 46 -5.84 8.55 6.13
CA ARG A 46 -5.70 7.08 6.19
C ARG A 46 -5.17 6.50 4.89
N VAL A 47 -5.71 6.95 3.75
CA VAL A 47 -5.24 6.53 2.42
C VAL A 47 -3.78 6.90 2.21
N LYS A 48 -3.39 8.15 2.51
CA LYS A 48 -2.00 8.62 2.43
C LYS A 48 -1.08 7.83 3.37
N LEU A 49 -1.54 7.53 4.59
CA LEU A 49 -0.80 6.75 5.56
C LEU A 49 -0.51 5.33 5.04
N ILE A 50 -1.53 4.60 4.60
CA ILE A 50 -1.36 3.24 4.07
C ILE A 50 -0.46 3.24 2.83
N ALA A 51 -0.69 4.14 1.88
CA ALA A 51 0.14 4.25 0.68
C ALA A 51 1.62 4.53 1.00
N GLY A 52 1.89 5.45 1.94
CA GLY A 52 3.24 5.75 2.39
C GLY A 52 3.91 4.57 3.09
N LEU A 53 3.19 3.86 3.97
CA LEU A 53 3.71 2.68 4.65
C LEU A 53 4.01 1.53 3.66
N VAL A 54 3.19 1.35 2.65
CA VAL A 54 3.45 0.40 1.56
C VAL A 54 4.73 0.77 0.81
N MET A 55 4.89 2.04 0.40
CA MET A 55 6.11 2.49 -0.29
C MET A 55 7.38 2.25 0.56
N ALA A 56 7.33 2.56 1.86
CA ALA A 56 8.44 2.30 2.78
C ALA A 56 8.75 0.80 2.92
N GLY A 57 7.72 -0.05 2.85
CA GLY A 57 7.83 -1.50 3.02
C GLY A 57 8.23 -2.29 1.78
N LEU A 58 8.05 -1.73 0.58
CA LEU A 58 8.36 -2.44 -0.66
C LEU A 58 9.87 -2.49 -0.95
N GLY A 59 10.57 -1.40 -0.75
CA GLY A 59 11.96 -1.27 -1.17
C GLY A 59 12.15 -1.34 -2.70
N VAL A 60 13.40 -1.29 -3.14
CA VAL A 60 13.80 -1.46 -4.55
C VAL A 60 15.00 -2.39 -4.59
N LYS A 61 14.86 -3.53 -5.27
CA LYS A 61 15.90 -4.57 -5.33
C LYS A 61 17.25 -3.99 -5.75
N GLY A 62 18.27 -4.20 -4.94
CA GLY A 62 19.63 -3.72 -5.17
C GLY A 62 19.88 -2.23 -4.93
N LYS A 63 18.85 -1.43 -4.64
CA LYS A 63 18.96 0.02 -4.39
C LYS A 63 18.49 0.42 -2.99
N VAL A 64 17.31 -0.01 -2.57
CA VAL A 64 16.70 0.39 -1.30
C VAL A 64 16.13 -0.83 -0.57
N SER A 65 16.62 -1.05 0.65
CA SER A 65 16.09 -2.13 1.50
C SER A 65 14.69 -1.80 2.02
N PRO A 66 13.77 -2.75 2.09
CA PRO A 66 12.49 -2.56 2.77
C PRO A 66 12.69 -2.12 4.21
N LEU A 67 11.85 -1.21 4.70
CA LEU A 67 11.84 -0.81 6.10
C LEU A 67 11.54 -2.03 6.98
N LYS A 68 12.24 -2.16 8.10
CA LYS A 68 11.96 -3.20 9.10
C LYS A 68 11.07 -2.63 10.20
N VAL A 69 10.21 -3.47 10.79
CA VAL A 69 9.35 -3.05 11.90
C VAL A 69 10.22 -2.61 13.10
N ASP A 70 11.29 -3.32 13.37
CA ASP A 70 12.22 -3.04 14.47
C ASP A 70 12.99 -1.71 14.34
N ASP A 71 12.99 -1.09 13.14
CA ASP A 71 13.59 0.22 12.93
C ASP A 71 12.73 1.35 13.53
N LEU A 72 11.43 1.08 13.77
CA LEU A 72 10.47 2.00 14.35
C LEU A 72 10.44 1.82 15.87
N ARG A 73 10.93 2.82 16.60
CA ARG A 73 11.06 2.78 18.07
C ARG A 73 10.38 3.95 18.77
N GLY A 74 9.44 4.59 18.09
CA GLY A 74 8.76 5.77 18.58
C GLY A 74 9.56 7.05 18.40
N GLU A 75 9.89 7.71 19.49
CA GLU A 75 10.64 8.98 19.49
C GLU A 75 12.02 8.76 20.12
N LEU A 76 13.07 8.88 19.29
CA LEU A 76 14.47 8.78 19.71
C LEU A 76 15.09 10.19 19.79
N GLY A 77 14.64 11.02 20.71
CA GLY A 77 15.06 12.41 20.85
C GLY A 77 14.27 13.39 19.96
N SER A 78 14.64 14.67 19.96
CA SER A 78 13.83 15.74 19.38
C SER A 78 13.74 15.77 17.86
N GLN A 79 14.55 15.00 17.14
CA GLN A 79 14.61 15.03 15.67
C GLN A 79 14.44 13.67 15.00
N ILE A 80 14.51 12.57 15.73
CA ILE A 80 14.40 11.22 15.17
C ILE A 80 13.16 10.57 15.76
N ASN A 81 12.14 10.40 14.94
CA ASN A 81 10.90 9.71 15.28
C ASN A 81 10.50 8.79 14.14
N ASP A 82 9.52 7.90 14.40
CA ASP A 82 9.06 6.92 13.41
C ASP A 82 8.57 7.57 12.11
N GLY A 83 7.93 8.74 12.20
CA GLY A 83 7.49 9.47 11.01
C GLY A 83 8.67 9.93 10.14
N ALA A 84 9.73 10.44 10.76
CA ALA A 84 10.95 10.85 10.05
C ALA A 84 11.67 9.65 9.39
N ILE A 85 11.72 8.51 10.07
CA ILE A 85 12.33 7.27 9.56
C ILE A 85 11.53 6.78 8.35
N ILE A 86 10.20 6.72 8.44
CA ILE A 86 9.33 6.32 7.34
C ILE A 86 9.49 7.27 6.15
N MET A 87 9.46 8.59 6.39
CA MET A 87 9.62 9.60 5.33
C MET A 87 10.98 9.51 4.63
N SER A 88 12.06 9.24 5.36
CA SER A 88 13.38 9.00 4.76
C SER A 88 13.34 7.79 3.82
N ARG A 89 12.72 6.69 4.24
CA ARG A 89 12.59 5.49 3.42
C ARG A 89 11.72 5.70 2.18
N ILE A 90 10.64 6.48 2.31
CA ILE A 90 9.79 6.87 1.16
C ILE A 90 10.60 7.70 0.17
N SER A 91 11.37 8.69 0.63
CA SER A 91 12.22 9.52 -0.24
C SER A 91 13.24 8.68 -1.02
N GLU A 92 13.93 7.76 -0.33
CA GLU A 92 14.86 6.82 -0.96
C GLU A 92 14.16 5.94 -2.01
N TYR A 93 12.97 5.43 -1.69
CA TYR A 93 12.16 4.62 -2.62
C TYR A 93 11.78 5.40 -3.86
N LEU A 94 11.24 6.61 -3.72
CA LEU A 94 10.84 7.47 -4.83
C LEU A 94 12.02 7.87 -5.71
N GLN A 95 13.19 8.13 -5.09
CA GLN A 95 14.41 8.42 -5.82
C GLN A 95 14.89 7.21 -6.62
N ALA A 96 14.86 6.02 -6.03
CA ALA A 96 15.28 4.79 -6.69
C ALA A 96 14.35 4.35 -7.85
N LYS A 97 13.12 4.87 -7.89
CA LYS A 97 12.15 4.68 -8.99
C LYS A 97 12.31 5.66 -10.14
N ASP A 98 13.34 6.52 -10.11
CA ASP A 98 13.68 7.49 -11.15
C ASP A 98 12.50 8.44 -11.53
N LEU A 99 11.66 8.76 -10.54
CA LEU A 99 10.55 9.69 -10.74
C LEU A 99 11.08 11.14 -10.93
N PRO A 100 10.45 11.95 -11.79
CA PRO A 100 10.79 13.36 -11.93
C PRO A 100 10.77 14.10 -10.59
N THR A 101 11.72 15.01 -10.38
CA THR A 101 11.89 15.72 -9.10
C THR A 101 10.62 16.42 -8.64
N GLU A 102 9.89 17.06 -9.56
CA GLU A 102 8.63 17.75 -9.26
C GLU A 102 7.59 16.79 -8.69
N LYS A 103 7.42 15.60 -9.31
CA LYS A 103 6.48 14.57 -8.83
C LYS A 103 6.89 14.04 -7.46
N ARG A 104 8.19 13.84 -7.23
CA ARG A 104 8.70 13.41 -5.91
C ARG A 104 8.37 14.42 -4.83
N LEU A 105 8.63 15.71 -5.09
CA LEU A 105 8.36 16.79 -4.14
C LEU A 105 6.87 16.89 -3.80
N ILE A 106 5.97 16.73 -4.78
CA ILE A 106 4.53 16.72 -4.53
C ILE A 106 4.16 15.57 -3.60
N ILE A 107 4.59 14.33 -3.92
CA ILE A 107 4.28 13.15 -3.10
C ILE A 107 4.84 13.31 -1.68
N GLU A 108 6.09 13.72 -1.55
CA GLU A 108 6.73 13.92 -0.24
C GLU A 108 6.02 15.00 0.58
N THR A 109 5.60 16.10 -0.05
CA THR A 109 4.87 17.19 0.62
C THR A 109 3.53 16.71 1.15
N GLU A 110 2.79 15.96 0.34
CA GLU A 110 1.49 15.39 0.71
C GLU A 110 1.61 14.39 1.88
N LEU A 111 2.65 13.59 1.89
CA LEU A 111 2.87 12.58 2.92
C LEU A 111 3.43 13.17 4.21
N LYS A 112 4.25 14.23 4.14
CA LYS A 112 4.79 14.91 5.33
C LYS A 112 3.69 15.37 6.28
N GLY A 113 2.55 15.84 5.76
CA GLY A 113 1.41 16.27 6.58
C GLY A 113 0.86 15.14 7.46
N VAL A 114 0.93 13.91 7.02
CA VAL A 114 0.47 12.74 7.77
C VAL A 114 1.55 12.22 8.71
N PHE A 115 2.77 11.96 8.22
CA PHE A 115 3.83 11.34 9.00
C PHE A 115 4.47 12.27 10.05
N ASN A 116 4.36 13.58 9.90
CA ASN A 116 4.78 14.56 10.91
C ASN A 116 3.73 14.78 12.02
N ASN A 117 2.61 14.10 11.97
CA ASN A 117 1.60 14.20 13.03
C ASN A 117 2.09 13.51 14.31
N SER A 118 2.32 14.29 15.36
CA SER A 118 2.86 13.81 16.64
C SER A 118 1.97 12.77 17.31
N SER A 119 0.66 12.77 17.07
CA SER A 119 -0.25 11.77 17.60
C SER A 119 0.00 10.36 17.06
N LEU A 120 0.69 10.24 15.93
CA LEU A 120 0.99 8.97 15.27
C LEU A 120 2.35 8.40 15.67
N TYR A 121 3.38 9.24 15.86
CA TYR A 121 4.73 8.75 16.19
C TYR A 121 5.06 8.76 17.66
N ARG A 122 4.30 9.48 18.52
CA ARG A 122 4.53 9.44 19.97
C ARG A 122 4.13 8.09 20.55
N PRO A 123 5.00 7.45 21.34
CA PRO A 123 4.68 6.17 21.96
C PRO A 123 3.52 6.28 22.95
N ILE A 124 2.62 5.32 22.88
CA ILE A 124 1.59 5.06 23.90
C ILE A 124 1.84 3.64 24.38
N ASN A 125 2.12 3.47 25.67
CA ASN A 125 2.48 2.16 26.23
C ASN A 125 3.71 1.49 25.58
N GLY A 126 4.68 2.29 25.14
CA GLY A 126 5.94 1.79 24.59
C GLY A 126 6.01 1.68 23.06
N GLU A 127 4.87 1.76 22.37
CA GLU A 127 4.84 1.69 20.89
C GLU A 127 4.11 2.88 20.29
N SER A 128 4.56 3.34 19.12
CA SER A 128 3.86 4.37 18.36
C SER A 128 2.73 3.77 17.52
N LYS A 129 1.72 4.58 17.19
CA LYS A 129 0.67 4.16 16.25
C LYS A 129 1.25 3.84 14.86
N LEU A 130 2.32 4.54 14.44
CA LEU A 130 3.03 4.24 13.19
C LEU A 130 3.67 2.87 13.23
N HIS A 131 4.31 2.49 14.34
CA HIS A 131 4.90 1.17 14.52
C HIS A 131 3.84 0.06 14.37
N THR A 132 2.75 0.14 15.14
CA THR A 132 1.69 -0.87 15.11
C THR A 132 1.01 -0.96 13.75
N THR A 133 0.70 0.18 13.12
CA THR A 133 0.09 0.22 11.79
C THR A 133 1.04 -0.32 10.72
N TYR A 134 2.33 0.02 10.81
CA TYR A 134 3.31 -0.52 9.86
C TYR A 134 3.49 -2.03 10.02
N ALA A 135 3.50 -2.55 11.23
CA ALA A 135 3.52 -3.99 11.48
C ALA A 135 2.33 -4.71 10.80
N ASP A 136 1.12 -4.15 10.93
CA ASP A 136 -0.09 -4.66 10.27
C ASP A 136 0.04 -4.63 8.73
N VAL A 137 0.49 -3.52 8.17
CA VAL A 137 0.72 -3.39 6.71
C VAL A 137 1.79 -4.36 6.22
N LYS A 138 2.89 -4.47 6.98
CA LYS A 138 4.01 -5.38 6.65
C LYS A 138 3.60 -6.84 6.64
N ALA A 139 2.78 -7.26 7.61
CA ALA A 139 2.31 -8.63 7.72
C ALA A 139 1.20 -8.96 6.72
N ASN A 140 0.29 -8.03 6.46
CA ASN A 140 -0.98 -8.31 5.80
C ASN A 140 -1.09 -7.78 4.36
N ILE A 141 -0.31 -6.79 3.96
CA ILE A 141 -0.41 -6.16 2.63
C ILE A 141 0.84 -6.39 1.79
N ILE A 142 2.03 -6.13 2.34
CA ILE A 142 3.29 -6.23 1.60
C ILE A 142 3.49 -7.60 0.93
N PRO A 143 3.15 -8.76 1.54
CA PRO A 143 3.34 -10.07 0.90
C PRO A 143 2.60 -10.20 -0.43
N PHE A 144 1.41 -9.58 -0.59
CA PHE A 144 0.67 -9.60 -1.86
C PHE A 144 1.37 -8.79 -2.98
N LEU A 145 2.20 -7.82 -2.60
CA LEU A 145 2.87 -6.91 -3.53
C LEU A 145 4.31 -7.36 -3.87
N THR A 146 4.88 -8.29 -3.11
CA THR A 146 6.27 -8.74 -3.25
C THR A 146 6.43 -10.23 -3.51
N GLY A 147 5.36 -11.02 -3.42
CA GLY A 147 5.37 -12.47 -3.64
C GLY A 147 5.53 -12.88 -5.11
N GLU A 148 5.58 -14.16 -5.37
CA GLU A 148 5.62 -14.74 -6.74
C GLU A 148 4.37 -14.39 -7.56
N LEU A 149 3.30 -13.97 -6.90
CA LEU A 149 2.03 -13.54 -7.48
C LEU A 149 2.01 -12.06 -7.91
N HIS A 150 3.16 -11.38 -7.95
CA HIS A 150 3.26 -9.97 -8.33
C HIS A 150 2.72 -9.64 -9.75
N ASN A 151 2.50 -10.65 -10.58
CA ASN A 151 1.84 -10.50 -11.89
C ASN A 151 0.31 -10.32 -11.79
N LEU A 152 -0.28 -10.56 -10.61
CA LEU A 152 -1.68 -10.27 -10.37
C LEU A 152 -1.83 -8.80 -10.01
N ASP A 153 -2.89 -8.15 -10.47
CA ASP A 153 -3.13 -6.71 -10.27
C ASP A 153 -3.58 -6.37 -8.83
N PHE A 154 -2.79 -6.81 -7.84
CA PHE A 154 -3.05 -6.46 -6.44
C PHE A 154 -2.87 -4.96 -6.17
N THR A 155 -1.96 -4.30 -6.88
CA THR A 155 -1.74 -2.85 -6.75
C THR A 155 -2.97 -2.07 -7.21
N GLY A 156 -3.55 -2.43 -8.36
CA GLY A 156 -4.78 -1.82 -8.86
C GLY A 156 -5.96 -2.06 -7.92
N ARG A 157 -6.10 -3.27 -7.38
CA ARG A 157 -7.14 -3.57 -6.38
C ARG A 157 -6.97 -2.77 -5.10
N MET A 158 -5.75 -2.74 -4.54
CA MET A 158 -5.46 -1.92 -3.38
C MET A 158 -5.84 -0.46 -3.63
N PHE A 159 -5.49 0.09 -4.79
CA PHE A 159 -5.82 1.45 -5.17
C PHE A 159 -7.33 1.68 -5.28
N ASN A 160 -8.08 0.75 -5.87
CA ASN A 160 -9.54 0.82 -5.95
C ASN A 160 -10.21 0.80 -4.57
N VAL A 161 -9.74 -0.07 -3.67
CA VAL A 161 -10.25 -0.13 -2.30
C VAL A 161 -9.97 1.16 -1.55
N LEU A 162 -8.74 1.69 -1.66
CA LEU A 162 -8.35 2.95 -1.01
C LEU A 162 -9.17 4.13 -1.55
N ASN A 163 -9.39 4.21 -2.86
CA ASN A 163 -10.19 5.27 -3.46
C ASN A 163 -11.68 5.20 -3.10
N ALA A 164 -12.23 3.99 -2.92
CA ALA A 164 -13.62 3.84 -2.48
C ALA A 164 -13.88 4.42 -1.07
N TRP A 165 -12.82 4.63 -0.28
CA TRP A 165 -12.94 5.23 1.06
C TRP A 165 -12.84 6.77 1.04
N VAL A 166 -12.29 7.34 -0.03
CA VAL A 166 -12.25 8.79 -0.18
C VAL A 166 -13.64 9.24 -0.64
N ASP A 167 -14.36 9.90 0.26
CA ASP A 167 -15.64 10.52 -0.08
C ASP A 167 -15.33 11.80 -0.90
N VAL A 168 -15.17 11.61 -2.21
CA VAL A 168 -14.94 12.72 -3.13
C VAL A 168 -16.28 13.44 -3.31
N PRO A 169 -16.39 14.75 -3.04
CA PRO A 169 -17.60 15.52 -3.30
C PRO A 169 -18.08 15.30 -4.75
N ASP A 170 -19.39 15.22 -4.96
CA ASP A 170 -19.96 14.88 -6.27
C ASP A 170 -19.48 15.76 -7.44
N GLY A 171 -18.98 16.98 -7.13
CA GLY A 171 -18.39 17.90 -8.12
C GLY A 171 -17.01 17.47 -8.63
N ASP A 172 -16.23 16.75 -7.84
CA ASP A 172 -14.84 16.35 -8.16
C ASP A 172 -14.75 14.89 -8.63
N LYS A 173 -15.84 14.12 -8.55
CA LYS A 173 -15.88 12.72 -9.02
C LYS A 173 -15.67 12.56 -10.52
N ASN A 174 -15.82 13.64 -11.28
CA ASN A 174 -15.72 13.59 -12.74
C ASN A 174 -14.28 13.50 -13.28
N ASP A 175 -13.26 13.82 -12.47
CA ASP A 175 -11.87 13.89 -12.95
C ASP A 175 -11.05 12.62 -12.67
N VAL A 176 -11.54 11.67 -11.85
CA VAL A 176 -10.85 10.40 -11.57
C VAL A 176 -11.84 9.24 -11.76
N VAL A 177 -12.20 8.98 -13.00
CA VAL A 177 -12.96 7.75 -13.33
C VAL A 177 -11.95 6.64 -13.59
N LEU A 178 -11.75 5.78 -12.60
CA LEU A 178 -11.04 4.51 -12.81
C LEU A 178 -11.89 3.64 -13.76
N THR A 179 -11.30 3.28 -14.88
CA THR A 179 -11.97 2.40 -15.84
C THR A 179 -12.27 1.07 -15.15
N PRO A 180 -13.54 0.64 -15.05
CA PRO A 180 -13.88 -0.62 -14.42
C PRO A 180 -13.14 -1.78 -15.08
N ARG A 181 -12.67 -2.74 -14.28
CA ARG A 181 -11.85 -3.88 -14.75
C ARG A 181 -12.47 -4.60 -15.94
N TYR A 182 -13.78 -4.87 -15.92
CA TYR A 182 -14.46 -5.53 -17.03
C TYR A 182 -14.39 -4.76 -18.35
N VAL A 183 -14.33 -3.40 -18.28
CA VAL A 183 -14.15 -2.56 -19.47
C VAL A 183 -12.71 -2.67 -19.98
N THR A 184 -11.72 -2.63 -19.07
CA THR A 184 -10.30 -2.77 -19.41
C THR A 184 -10.00 -4.14 -20.02
N GLU A 185 -10.57 -5.22 -19.45
CA GLU A 185 -10.46 -6.58 -20.00
C GLU A 185 -11.13 -6.70 -21.36
N LEU A 186 -12.31 -6.09 -21.55
CA LEU A 186 -12.98 -6.06 -22.85
C LEU A 186 -12.15 -5.31 -23.88
N MET A 187 -11.61 -4.15 -23.52
CA MET A 187 -10.73 -3.37 -24.42
C MET A 187 -9.47 -4.16 -24.80
N ALA A 188 -8.81 -4.82 -23.83
CA ALA A 188 -7.64 -5.67 -24.10
C ALA A 188 -7.97 -6.81 -25.05
N LYS A 189 -9.12 -7.47 -24.88
CA LYS A 189 -9.60 -8.53 -25.78
C LYS A 189 -9.92 -8.01 -27.18
N LEU A 190 -10.57 -6.86 -27.28
CA LEU A 190 -10.91 -6.23 -28.57
C LEU A 190 -9.65 -5.75 -29.32
N CYS A 191 -8.65 -5.26 -28.61
CA CYS A 191 -7.37 -4.84 -29.17
C CYS A 191 -6.43 -6.02 -29.48
N ASN A 192 -6.86 -7.24 -29.23
CA ASN A 192 -6.07 -8.46 -29.43
C ASN A 192 -4.70 -8.43 -28.73
N VAL A 193 -4.64 -7.76 -27.58
CA VAL A 193 -3.43 -7.70 -26.76
C VAL A 193 -3.28 -9.03 -26.05
N ASN A 194 -2.29 -9.83 -26.46
CA ASN A 194 -1.90 -11.03 -25.76
C ASN A 194 -1.34 -10.63 -24.40
N MET A 195 -2.12 -10.84 -23.35
CA MET A 195 -1.62 -10.77 -21.97
C MET A 195 -0.84 -12.06 -21.72
N ASN A 196 0.47 -12.02 -22.00
CA ASN A 196 1.42 -13.03 -21.57
C ASN A 196 1.84 -12.77 -20.12
#